data_96a4028e126e54b277181038e6bf8961
#
_entry.id   96a4028e126e54b277181038e6bf8961
#
_cell.length_a   1.000
_cell.length_b   1.000
_cell.length_c   1.000
_cell.angle_alpha   90.00
_cell.angle_beta   90.00
_cell.angle_gamma   90.00
#
_symmetry.space_group_name_H-M   'P 1'
#
loop_
_entity.id
_entity.type
_entity.pdbx_description
1 polymer ?
#
loop_
_entity_poly.entity_id
_entity_poly.type
_entity_poly.pdbx_seq_one_letter_code
_entity_poly.pdbx_strand_id
1 'polypeptide(L)'
;MNKTNSFNWLDLAFNSKKELRNLDAIFVAAPRRISQHRIKQLVKEYLPKNNIVFGIAEEPFIENFEGQDKFKTLNINDIKDISNKVIASSSPNKVYTLQYCQRDLPNIIAKNLFKKILFLNGSWANSFHTRPEYYQLVKNVTKYELISPFYDENEAKQYALNYPETDYSKQILGTKREVMELSNVIAQDSFDTATQCGAVIVSKTPE
;
A
#
# COMPACT_ATOMS: atom_id res chain seq x y z
N MET A 1 6.38 -8.70 25.86
CA MET A 1 5.00 -8.93 25.38
C MET A 1 4.80 -8.22 24.08
N ASN A 2 4.41 -8.91 23.00
CA ASN A 2 4.17 -8.32 21.69
C ASN A 2 2.98 -7.36 21.77
N LYS A 3 3.23 -6.07 21.52
CA LYS A 3 2.20 -5.02 21.53
C LYS A 3 1.51 -4.82 20.16
N THR A 4 1.75 -5.70 19.20
CA THR A 4 1.14 -5.65 17.86
C THR A 4 0.14 -6.78 17.72
N ASN A 5 -1.13 -6.44 17.53
CA ASN A 5 -2.21 -7.39 17.25
C ASN A 5 -2.52 -7.39 15.74
N SER A 6 -2.74 -8.56 15.18
CA SER A 6 -3.02 -8.73 13.74
C SER A 6 -4.48 -9.16 13.54
N PHE A 7 -5.15 -8.53 12.58
CA PHE A 7 -6.52 -8.82 12.22
C PHE A 7 -6.61 -9.09 10.71
N ASN A 8 -7.54 -9.94 10.33
CA ASN A 8 -7.97 -10.10 8.95
C ASN A 8 -9.38 -9.50 8.82
N TRP A 9 -9.62 -8.72 7.76
CA TRP A 9 -10.91 -8.06 7.55
C TRP A 9 -12.06 -9.04 7.38
N LEU A 10 -11.84 -10.16 6.70
CA LEU A 10 -12.87 -11.19 6.55
C LEU A 10 -13.34 -11.71 7.90
N ASP A 11 -12.42 -11.98 8.83
CA ASP A 11 -12.76 -12.41 10.18
C ASP A 11 -13.56 -11.36 10.94
N LEU A 12 -13.20 -10.09 10.78
CA LEU A 12 -13.89 -8.96 11.43
C LEU A 12 -15.25 -8.67 10.82
N ALA A 13 -15.40 -8.84 9.50
CA ALA A 13 -16.65 -8.59 8.79
C ALA A 13 -17.73 -9.59 9.17
N PHE A 14 -17.35 -10.86 9.37
CA PHE A 14 -18.28 -11.96 9.69
C PHE A 14 -18.38 -12.24 11.19
N ASN A 15 -17.32 -12.06 11.94
CA ASN A 15 -17.30 -12.23 13.38
C ASN A 15 -17.43 -10.84 14.05
N SER A 16 -18.43 -10.67 14.89
CA SER A 16 -18.73 -9.41 15.60
C SER A 16 -17.66 -8.96 16.62
N LYS A 17 -16.39 -9.22 16.36
CA LYS A 17 -15.28 -8.75 17.19
C LYS A 17 -15.22 -7.23 17.13
N LYS A 18 -15.72 -6.59 18.19
CA LYS A 18 -15.91 -5.15 18.35
C LYS A 18 -14.60 -4.36 18.52
N GLU A 19 -13.45 -5.02 18.63
CA GLU A 19 -12.20 -4.38 19.07
C GLU A 19 -11.72 -3.25 18.14
N LEU A 20 -11.87 -3.40 16.81
CA LEU A 20 -11.48 -2.34 15.87
C LEU A 20 -12.54 -1.24 15.72
N ARG A 21 -13.82 -1.53 15.95
CA ARG A 21 -14.91 -0.56 15.72
C ARG A 21 -14.89 0.62 16.68
N ASN A 22 -14.40 0.40 17.89
CA ASN A 22 -14.35 1.41 18.95
C ASN A 22 -12.91 1.84 19.26
N LEU A 23 -11.96 1.51 18.37
CA LEU A 23 -10.57 1.85 18.58
C LEU A 23 -10.33 3.30 18.16
N ASP A 24 -9.93 4.15 19.12
CA ASP A 24 -9.41 5.49 18.81
C ASP A 24 -8.05 5.35 18.12
N ALA A 25 -8.07 5.23 16.80
CA ALA A 25 -6.88 4.89 16.02
C ALA A 25 -6.71 5.77 14.79
N ILE A 26 -5.44 5.91 14.39
CA ILE A 26 -5.05 6.36 13.06
C ILE A 26 -4.95 5.13 12.16
N PHE A 27 -5.63 5.14 11.02
CA PHE A 27 -5.56 4.07 10.03
C PHE A 27 -4.62 4.47 8.91
N VAL A 28 -3.59 3.66 8.68
CA VAL A 28 -2.65 3.82 7.56
C VAL A 28 -3.07 2.86 6.47
N ALA A 29 -3.74 3.36 5.44
CA ALA A 29 -4.13 2.57 4.28
C ALA A 29 -2.93 2.44 3.34
N ALA A 30 -2.23 1.32 3.45
CA ALA A 30 -0.99 1.06 2.73
C ALA A 30 -1.21 -0.08 1.71
N PRO A 31 -1.74 0.22 0.51
CA PRO A 31 -1.91 -0.81 -0.53
C PRO A 31 -0.58 -1.25 -1.13
N ARG A 32 0.51 -0.56 -0.84
CA ARG A 32 1.83 -0.76 -1.42
C ARG A 32 2.94 -0.77 -0.38
N ARG A 33 4.17 -0.99 -0.86
CA ARG A 33 5.36 -0.92 -0.03
C ARG A 33 5.54 0.47 0.57
N ILE A 34 5.78 0.52 1.85
CA ILE A 34 6.17 1.71 2.61
C ILE A 34 7.59 1.48 3.16
N SER A 35 8.41 2.53 3.18
CA SER A 35 9.77 2.40 3.70
C SER A 35 9.78 2.14 5.21
N GLN A 36 10.81 1.45 5.68
CA GLN A 36 10.99 1.22 7.12
C GLN A 36 11.16 2.54 7.89
N HIS A 37 11.82 3.54 7.30
CA HIS A 37 11.96 4.86 7.90
C HIS A 37 10.62 5.56 8.07
N ARG A 38 9.75 5.45 7.05
CA ARG A 38 8.40 6.03 7.11
C ARG A 38 7.54 5.36 8.17
N ILE A 39 7.57 4.02 8.28
CA ILE A 39 6.88 3.30 9.35
C ILE A 39 7.36 3.77 10.73
N LYS A 40 8.68 3.85 10.94
CA LYS A 40 9.27 4.33 12.21
C LYS A 40 8.80 5.75 12.54
N GLN A 41 8.75 6.62 11.55
CA GLN A 41 8.27 7.99 11.72
C GLN A 41 6.80 8.01 12.15
N LEU A 42 5.93 7.31 11.42
CA LEU A 42 4.49 7.25 11.73
C LEU A 42 4.24 6.70 13.13
N VAL A 43 4.97 5.64 13.51
CA VAL A 43 4.86 5.09 14.87
C VAL A 43 5.30 6.10 15.92
N LYS A 44 6.41 6.80 15.72
CA LYS A 44 6.89 7.83 16.65
C LYS A 44 5.93 9.02 16.76
N GLU A 45 5.35 9.43 15.67
CA GLU A 45 4.46 10.60 15.60
C GLU A 45 3.09 10.34 16.25
N TYR A 46 2.48 9.21 15.90
CA TYR A 46 1.09 8.97 16.27
C TYR A 46 0.89 8.10 17.51
N LEU A 47 1.78 7.12 17.76
CA LEU A 47 1.61 6.17 18.85
C LEU A 47 1.53 6.79 20.25
N PRO A 48 2.24 7.89 20.57
CA PRO A 48 2.13 8.50 21.88
C PRO A 48 0.72 8.98 22.23
N LYS A 49 -0.09 9.31 21.21
CA LYS A 49 -1.41 9.93 21.39
C LYS A 49 -2.57 9.03 20.92
N ASN A 50 -2.31 8.08 20.03
CA ASN A 50 -3.35 7.28 19.39
C ASN A 50 -2.87 5.84 19.17
N ASN A 51 -3.81 4.92 19.08
CA ASN A 51 -3.52 3.63 18.46
C ASN A 51 -3.24 3.81 16.96
N ILE A 52 -2.48 2.88 16.36
CA ILE A 52 -2.20 2.88 14.93
C ILE A 52 -2.64 1.53 14.36
N VAL A 53 -3.36 1.58 13.24
CA VAL A 53 -3.70 0.40 12.45
C VAL A 53 -3.02 0.50 11.10
N PHE A 54 -2.06 -0.38 10.81
CA PHE A 54 -1.48 -0.52 9.49
C PHE A 54 -2.35 -1.46 8.64
N GLY A 55 -2.93 -0.92 7.59
CA GLY A 55 -3.64 -1.68 6.58
C GLY A 55 -2.66 -2.38 5.64
N ILE A 56 -2.91 -3.65 5.36
CA ILE A 56 -2.12 -4.48 4.45
C ILE A 56 -3.09 -4.96 3.37
N ALA A 57 -3.01 -4.34 2.21
CA ALA A 57 -3.85 -4.72 1.08
C ALA A 57 -3.34 -6.03 0.48
N GLU A 58 -4.25 -6.97 0.30
CA GLU A 58 -4.03 -8.22 -0.40
C GLU A 58 -4.74 -8.18 -1.75
N GLU A 59 -4.03 -8.58 -2.80
CA GLU A 59 -4.59 -8.63 -4.16
C GLU A 59 -4.59 -10.09 -4.66
N PRO A 60 -5.48 -10.94 -4.13
CA PRO A 60 -5.46 -12.37 -4.42
C PRO A 60 -5.85 -12.72 -5.87
N PHE A 61 -6.27 -11.72 -6.65
CA PHE A 61 -6.82 -11.94 -7.99
C PHE A 61 -5.86 -11.65 -9.15
N ILE A 62 -4.70 -11.07 -8.86
CA ILE A 62 -3.72 -10.75 -9.90
C ILE A 62 -2.63 -11.82 -9.82
N GLU A 63 -2.75 -12.79 -10.71
CA GLU A 63 -1.76 -13.84 -10.87
C GLU A 63 -0.39 -13.19 -11.15
N ASN A 64 0.65 -13.58 -10.41
CA ASN A 64 2.00 -13.01 -10.45
C ASN A 64 2.18 -11.59 -9.87
N PHE A 65 1.18 -10.99 -9.28
CA PHE A 65 1.32 -9.69 -8.62
C PHE A 65 2.33 -9.73 -7.46
N GLU A 66 2.38 -10.85 -6.75
CA GLU A 66 3.31 -11.07 -5.64
C GLU A 66 4.79 -11.11 -6.06
N GLY A 67 5.07 -11.37 -7.32
CA GLY A 67 6.42 -11.41 -7.89
C GLY A 67 7.04 -10.05 -8.18
N GLN A 68 6.26 -8.97 -8.16
CA GLN A 68 6.75 -7.64 -8.51
C GLN A 68 7.15 -6.87 -7.26
N ASP A 69 8.45 -6.61 -7.10
CA ASP A 69 8.98 -5.87 -5.95
C ASP A 69 8.37 -4.48 -5.77
N LYS A 70 7.99 -3.82 -6.86
CA LYS A 70 7.32 -2.52 -6.85
C LYS A 70 5.97 -2.54 -6.14
N PHE A 71 5.31 -3.68 -6.13
CA PHE A 71 3.93 -3.86 -5.65
C PHE A 71 3.83 -4.77 -4.45
N LYS A 72 4.93 -5.22 -3.88
CA LYS A 72 4.90 -6.01 -2.65
C LYS A 72 4.16 -5.22 -1.58
N THR A 73 3.07 -5.80 -1.15
CA THR A 73 2.34 -5.32 0.02
C THR A 73 3.24 -5.41 1.24
N LEU A 74 2.97 -4.58 2.21
CA LEU A 74 3.66 -4.61 3.49
C LEU A 74 3.61 -6.01 4.10
N ASN A 75 4.78 -6.52 4.51
CA ASN A 75 4.83 -7.74 5.29
C ASN A 75 4.45 -7.44 6.75
N ILE A 76 3.53 -8.23 7.32
CA ILE A 76 3.12 -8.12 8.73
C ILE A 76 4.32 -8.21 9.68
N ASN A 77 5.27 -9.09 9.38
CA ASN A 77 6.44 -9.28 10.23
C ASN A 77 7.33 -8.05 10.24
N ASP A 78 7.52 -7.39 9.10
CA ASP A 78 8.29 -6.13 9.03
C ASP A 78 7.67 -5.05 9.91
N ILE A 79 6.34 -4.90 9.87
CA ILE A 79 5.64 -3.94 10.72
C ILE A 79 5.82 -4.28 12.20
N LYS A 80 5.69 -5.55 12.56
CA LYS A 80 5.88 -6.03 13.95
C LYS A 80 7.29 -5.73 14.43
N ASP A 81 8.29 -6.06 13.64
CA ASP A 81 9.70 -5.88 14.02
C ASP A 81 10.07 -4.41 14.18
N ILE A 82 9.62 -3.58 13.22
CA ILE A 82 9.87 -2.14 13.28
C ILE A 82 9.12 -1.53 14.47
N SER A 83 7.85 -1.90 14.66
CA SER A 83 7.04 -1.37 15.74
C SER A 83 7.61 -1.76 17.10
N ASN A 84 8.03 -3.01 17.29
CA ASN A 84 8.64 -3.49 18.53
C ASN A 84 9.93 -2.73 18.89
N LYS A 85 10.71 -2.34 17.89
CA LYS A 85 11.95 -1.54 18.09
C LYS A 85 11.66 -0.08 18.47
N VAL A 86 10.49 0.43 18.12
CA VAL A 86 10.13 1.85 18.33
C VAL A 86 9.23 2.04 19.55
N ILE A 87 8.41 1.04 19.88
CA ILE A 87 7.43 1.13 20.96
C ILE A 87 8.15 1.17 22.31
N ALA A 88 7.99 2.28 23.03
CA ALA A 88 8.39 2.34 24.43
C ALA A 88 7.55 1.36 25.25
N SER A 89 8.16 0.70 26.24
CA SER A 89 7.49 -0.28 27.11
C SER A 89 6.27 0.29 27.85
N SER A 90 6.23 1.60 28.04
CA SER A 90 5.19 2.33 28.78
C SER A 90 4.07 2.93 27.94
N SER A 91 4.07 2.76 26.59
CA SER A 91 3.01 3.34 25.77
C SER A 91 1.66 2.69 26.08
N PRO A 92 0.60 3.47 26.41
CA PRO A 92 -0.75 2.94 26.59
C PRO A 92 -1.38 2.48 25.26
N ASN A 93 -0.93 3.07 24.16
CA ASN A 93 -1.44 2.79 22.82
C ASN A 93 -0.72 1.61 22.17
N LYS A 94 -1.38 0.98 21.20
CA LYS A 94 -0.90 -0.23 20.52
C LYS A 94 -0.83 -0.02 19.01
N VAL A 95 0.00 -0.85 18.38
CA VAL A 95 0.05 -0.99 16.93
C VAL A 95 -0.73 -2.24 16.54
N TYR A 96 -1.58 -2.08 15.54
CA TYR A 96 -2.39 -3.14 14.97
C TYR A 96 -2.06 -3.29 13.48
N THR A 97 -2.27 -4.46 12.93
CA THR A 97 -2.25 -4.70 11.49
C THR A 97 -3.61 -5.23 11.05
N LEU A 98 -4.07 -4.78 9.88
CA LEU A 98 -5.33 -5.20 9.28
C LEU A 98 -5.08 -5.65 7.84
N GLN A 99 -5.19 -6.95 7.59
CA GLN A 99 -5.17 -7.50 6.24
C GLN A 99 -6.53 -7.35 5.59
N TYR A 100 -6.58 -6.89 4.34
CA TYR A 100 -7.83 -6.68 3.61
C TYR A 100 -7.61 -6.71 2.10
N CYS A 101 -8.64 -7.06 1.33
CA CYS A 101 -8.62 -6.84 -0.11
C CYS A 101 -8.92 -5.37 -0.41
N GLN A 102 -8.24 -4.78 -1.40
CA GLN A 102 -8.40 -3.35 -1.74
C GLN A 102 -9.87 -2.95 -1.98
N ARG A 103 -10.67 -3.81 -2.60
CA ARG A 103 -12.11 -3.61 -2.81
C ARG A 103 -12.93 -3.42 -1.53
N ASP A 104 -12.42 -3.90 -0.39
CA ASP A 104 -13.12 -3.84 0.89
C ASP A 104 -12.85 -2.53 1.65
N LEU A 105 -11.90 -1.71 1.19
CA LEU A 105 -11.52 -0.47 1.85
C LEU A 105 -12.70 0.48 2.11
N PRO A 106 -13.65 0.70 1.17
CA PRO A 106 -14.83 1.51 1.46
C PRO A 106 -15.67 0.96 2.62
N ASN A 107 -15.80 -0.36 2.71
CA ASN A 107 -16.54 -1.02 3.79
C ASN A 107 -15.82 -0.90 5.13
N ILE A 108 -14.49 -0.99 5.11
CA ILE A 108 -13.65 -0.80 6.30
C ILE A 108 -13.84 0.61 6.84
N ILE A 109 -13.79 1.62 5.98
CA ILE A 109 -14.02 3.04 6.35
C ILE A 109 -15.44 3.26 6.85
N ALA A 110 -16.43 2.65 6.21
CA ALA A 110 -17.83 2.80 6.59
C ALA A 110 -18.15 2.20 7.96
N LYS A 111 -17.51 1.09 8.31
CA LYS A 111 -17.79 0.32 9.53
C LYS A 111 -16.94 0.72 10.74
N ASN A 112 -15.78 1.36 10.51
CA ASN A 112 -14.83 1.74 11.56
C ASN A 112 -14.69 3.26 11.61
N LEU A 113 -14.88 3.84 12.78
CA LEU A 113 -14.71 5.26 13.00
C LEU A 113 -13.26 5.56 13.38
N PHE A 114 -12.41 5.65 12.37
CA PHE A 114 -11.04 6.07 12.59
C PHE A 114 -10.95 7.59 12.83
N LYS A 115 -10.05 8.00 13.70
CA LYS A 115 -9.81 9.41 14.01
C LYS A 115 -9.23 10.17 12.81
N LYS A 116 -8.38 9.51 12.05
CA LYS A 116 -7.74 9.99 10.82
C LYS A 116 -7.33 8.81 9.96
N ILE A 117 -7.37 8.98 8.66
CA ILE A 117 -6.87 7.99 7.70
C ILE A 117 -5.72 8.58 6.91
N LEU A 118 -4.61 7.87 6.86
CA LEU A 118 -3.44 8.20 6.06
C LEU A 118 -3.40 7.27 4.85
N PHE A 119 -3.60 7.82 3.67
CA PHE A 119 -3.49 7.06 2.43
C PHE A 119 -2.09 7.20 1.86
N LEU A 120 -1.44 6.09 1.58
CA LEU A 120 -0.17 6.13 0.86
C LEU A 120 -0.41 6.64 -0.55
N ASN A 121 0.32 7.69 -0.91
CA ASN A 121 0.24 8.32 -2.21
C ASN A 121 0.60 7.31 -3.32
N GLY A 122 -0.19 7.31 -4.36
CA GLY A 122 -0.04 6.38 -5.48
C GLY A 122 -0.85 6.86 -6.67
N SER A 123 -1.01 5.99 -7.64
CA SER A 123 -1.70 6.23 -8.91
C SER A 123 -3.11 6.82 -8.80
N TRP A 124 -3.77 6.60 -7.70
CA TRP A 124 -5.13 7.07 -7.46
C TRP A 124 -5.22 8.47 -6.84
N ALA A 125 -4.10 9.12 -6.56
CA ALA A 125 -4.11 10.47 -6.00
C ALA A 125 -4.94 11.45 -6.84
N ASN A 126 -4.79 11.39 -8.16
CA ASN A 126 -5.50 12.29 -9.09
C ASN A 126 -7.00 11.96 -9.25
N SER A 127 -7.39 10.71 -9.02
CA SER A 127 -8.78 10.25 -9.14
C SER A 127 -9.45 9.96 -7.80
N PHE A 128 -8.82 10.34 -6.70
CA PHE A 128 -9.28 9.99 -5.36
C PHE A 128 -10.71 10.46 -5.09
N HIS A 129 -11.06 11.68 -5.51
CA HIS A 129 -12.38 12.28 -5.29
C HIS A 129 -13.52 11.57 -6.05
N THR A 130 -13.21 10.69 -6.98
CA THR A 130 -14.21 9.89 -7.71
C THR A 130 -14.37 8.48 -7.15
N ARG A 131 -13.60 8.12 -6.12
CA ARG A 131 -13.57 6.76 -5.56
C ARG A 131 -14.57 6.56 -4.42
N PRO A 132 -15.12 5.35 -4.26
CA PRO A 132 -16.05 5.03 -3.17
C PRO A 132 -15.50 5.34 -1.78
N GLU A 133 -14.18 5.18 -1.57
CA GLU A 133 -13.49 5.49 -0.33
C GLU A 133 -13.67 6.95 0.08
N TYR A 134 -13.51 7.86 -0.90
CA TYR A 134 -13.71 9.30 -0.67
C TYR A 134 -15.12 9.62 -0.18
N TYR A 135 -16.13 9.06 -0.82
CA TYR A 135 -17.53 9.29 -0.42
C TYR A 135 -17.83 8.76 0.98
N GLN A 136 -17.21 7.65 1.40
CA GLN A 136 -17.34 7.17 2.77
C GLN A 136 -16.67 8.10 3.78
N LEU A 137 -15.51 8.68 3.44
CA LEU A 137 -14.84 9.68 4.29
C LEU A 137 -15.72 10.91 4.49
N VAL A 138 -16.30 11.44 3.42
CA VAL A 138 -17.19 12.61 3.47
C VAL A 138 -18.41 12.29 4.31
N LYS A 139 -19.05 11.14 4.10
CA LYS A 139 -20.21 10.69 4.87
C LYS A 139 -19.91 10.57 6.36
N ASN A 140 -18.76 10.06 6.73
CA ASN A 140 -18.36 9.84 8.13
C ASN A 140 -17.66 11.07 8.75
N VAL A 141 -17.46 12.15 7.97
CA VAL A 141 -16.68 13.32 8.38
C VAL A 141 -15.29 12.94 8.91
N THR A 142 -14.68 11.92 8.30
CA THR A 142 -13.38 11.40 8.73
C THR A 142 -12.26 12.24 8.12
N LYS A 143 -11.32 12.69 8.96
CA LYS A 143 -10.12 13.38 8.49
C LYS A 143 -9.21 12.41 7.71
N TYR A 144 -8.66 12.87 6.60
CA TYR A 144 -7.71 12.09 5.81
C TYR A 144 -6.54 12.93 5.31
N GLU A 145 -5.47 12.25 4.93
CA GLU A 145 -4.28 12.84 4.34
C GLU A 145 -3.64 11.86 3.36
N LEU A 146 -3.12 12.37 2.24
CA LEU A 146 -2.30 11.61 1.32
C LEU A 146 -0.85 11.77 1.74
N ILE A 147 -0.16 10.67 1.97
CA ILE A 147 1.23 10.66 2.44
C ILE A 147 2.14 9.88 1.50
N SER A 148 3.40 10.31 1.42
CA SER A 148 4.42 9.57 0.68
C SER A 148 4.71 8.21 1.34
N PRO A 149 4.99 7.15 0.57
CA PRO A 149 5.51 5.90 1.09
C PRO A 149 6.96 5.99 1.60
N PHE A 150 7.66 7.07 1.27
CA PHE A 150 9.03 7.34 1.71
C PHE A 150 9.08 8.38 2.81
N TYR A 151 10.13 8.32 3.60
CA TYR A 151 10.36 9.28 4.69
C TYR A 151 10.54 10.70 4.16
N ASP A 152 11.37 10.86 3.12
CA ASP A 152 11.66 12.12 2.44
C ASP A 152 11.96 11.91 0.95
N GLU A 153 12.21 13.01 0.23
CA GLU A 153 12.58 12.99 -1.18
C GLU A 153 13.91 12.29 -1.48
N ASN A 154 14.88 12.37 -0.56
CA ASN A 154 16.18 11.74 -0.77
C ASN A 154 16.04 10.21 -0.73
N GLU A 155 15.27 9.68 0.21
CA GLU A 155 14.95 8.25 0.26
C GLU A 155 14.20 7.81 -1.01
N ALA A 156 13.25 8.60 -1.50
CA ALA A 156 12.53 8.32 -2.74
C ALA A 156 13.47 8.30 -3.95
N LYS A 157 14.37 9.28 -4.06
CA LYS A 157 15.38 9.34 -5.14
C LYS A 157 16.33 8.16 -5.08
N GLN A 158 16.83 7.81 -3.90
CA GLN A 158 17.72 6.66 -3.73
C GLN A 158 17.01 5.34 -4.08
N TYR A 159 15.75 5.21 -3.71
CA TYR A 159 14.96 4.06 -4.09
C TYR A 159 14.81 3.95 -5.61
N ALA A 160 14.51 5.06 -6.30
CA ALA A 160 14.38 5.09 -7.75
C ALA A 160 15.72 4.77 -8.46
N LEU A 161 16.83 5.35 -7.97
CA LEU A 161 18.17 5.11 -8.53
C LEU A 161 18.65 3.67 -8.35
N ASN A 162 18.30 3.04 -7.23
CA ASN A 162 18.71 1.67 -6.91
C ASN A 162 17.71 0.61 -7.41
N TYR A 163 16.63 1.05 -8.07
CA TYR A 163 15.66 0.12 -8.62
C TYR A 163 16.25 -0.53 -9.89
N PRO A 164 16.32 -1.86 -9.96
CA PRO A 164 16.87 -2.52 -11.13
C PRO A 164 15.98 -2.22 -12.34
N GLU A 165 16.55 -1.54 -13.32
CA GLU A 165 15.92 -1.40 -14.63
C GLU A 165 16.08 -2.69 -15.42
N THR A 166 15.00 -3.22 -15.94
CA THR A 166 15.05 -4.35 -16.85
C THR A 166 15.38 -3.84 -18.25
N ASP A 167 16.54 -4.22 -18.77
CA ASP A 167 16.94 -3.85 -20.13
C ASP A 167 16.23 -4.73 -21.16
N TYR A 168 15.21 -4.17 -21.78
CA TYR A 168 14.44 -4.80 -22.86
C TYR A 168 15.01 -4.51 -24.26
N SER A 169 16.05 -3.68 -24.40
CA SER A 169 16.56 -3.18 -25.68
C SER A 169 17.21 -4.26 -26.57
N LYS A 170 17.56 -5.39 -25.98
CA LYS A 170 18.24 -6.50 -26.67
C LYS A 170 17.31 -7.60 -27.18
N GLN A 171 16.00 -7.43 -27.02
CA GLN A 171 15.06 -8.44 -27.47
C GLN A 171 14.82 -8.33 -28.98
N ILE A 172 15.06 -9.41 -29.69
CA ILE A 172 14.73 -9.52 -31.12
C ILE A 172 13.30 -10.04 -31.20
N LEU A 173 12.40 -9.23 -31.74
CA LEU A 173 10.98 -9.55 -31.87
C LEU A 173 10.66 -9.80 -33.35
N GLY A 174 10.25 -11.04 -33.69
CA GLY A 174 9.93 -11.44 -35.06
C GLY A 174 8.46 -11.23 -35.45
N THR A 175 7.58 -11.11 -34.47
CA THR A 175 6.15 -11.09 -34.70
C THR A 175 5.44 -9.97 -33.93
N LYS A 176 4.27 -9.53 -34.45
CA LYS A 176 3.40 -8.58 -33.74
C LYS A 176 2.96 -9.11 -32.37
N ARG A 177 2.80 -10.41 -32.24
CA ARG A 177 2.39 -11.04 -30.98
C ARG A 177 3.46 -10.86 -29.92
N GLU A 178 4.73 -11.12 -30.26
CA GLU A 178 5.86 -10.93 -29.33
C GLU A 178 6.01 -9.46 -28.89
N VAL A 179 5.76 -8.51 -29.80
CA VAL A 179 5.73 -7.09 -29.46
C VAL A 179 4.63 -6.79 -28.44
N MET A 180 3.44 -7.35 -28.62
CA MET A 180 2.32 -7.17 -27.68
C MET A 180 2.60 -7.83 -26.32
N GLU A 181 3.17 -9.03 -26.32
CA GLU A 181 3.55 -9.74 -25.10
C GLU A 181 4.62 -8.95 -24.32
N LEU A 182 5.65 -8.45 -25.00
CA LEU A 182 6.65 -7.58 -24.38
C LEU A 182 6.03 -6.28 -23.85
N SER A 183 5.12 -5.66 -24.58
CA SER A 183 4.42 -4.47 -24.13
C SER A 183 3.63 -4.73 -22.82
N ASN A 184 3.00 -5.90 -22.70
CA ASN A 184 2.32 -6.30 -21.47
C ASN A 184 3.30 -6.53 -20.31
N VAL A 185 4.47 -7.11 -20.57
CA VAL A 185 5.52 -7.28 -19.55
C VAL A 185 6.02 -5.92 -19.06
N ILE A 186 6.31 -4.99 -19.99
CA ILE A 186 6.73 -3.62 -19.64
C ILE A 186 5.65 -2.88 -18.87
N ALA A 187 4.38 -3.07 -19.21
CA ALA A 187 3.27 -2.47 -18.47
C ALA A 187 3.28 -2.87 -16.99
N GLN A 188 3.70 -4.08 -16.67
CA GLN A 188 3.81 -4.54 -15.28
C GLN A 188 4.88 -3.79 -14.49
N ASP A 189 5.84 -3.14 -15.15
CA ASP A 189 6.83 -2.29 -14.50
C ASP A 189 6.29 -0.92 -14.10
N SER A 190 5.06 -0.57 -14.49
CA SER A 190 4.42 0.68 -14.11
C SER A 190 4.24 0.80 -12.59
N PHE A 191 4.52 1.97 -12.04
CA PHE A 191 4.19 2.30 -10.64
C PHE A 191 2.69 2.47 -10.40
N ASP A 192 1.90 2.63 -11.46
CA ASP A 192 0.46 2.73 -11.39
C ASP A 192 -0.19 1.35 -11.47
N THR A 193 -0.72 0.86 -10.35
CA THR A 193 -1.42 -0.43 -10.30
C THR A 193 -2.84 -0.38 -10.87
N ALA A 194 -3.41 0.81 -11.00
CA ALA A 194 -4.77 0.97 -11.53
C ALA A 194 -4.79 1.10 -13.05
N THR A 195 -3.71 1.66 -13.62
CA THR A 195 -3.58 1.88 -15.07
C THR A 195 -2.15 1.57 -15.49
N GLN A 196 -1.89 0.29 -15.74
CA GLN A 196 -0.58 -0.15 -16.20
C GLN A 196 -0.51 -0.03 -17.72
N CYS A 197 0.41 0.82 -18.20
CA CYS A 197 0.64 1.01 -19.62
C CYS A 197 2.07 0.65 -19.98
N GLY A 198 2.25 -0.17 -21.01
CA GLY A 198 3.54 -0.47 -21.62
C GLY A 198 3.55 -0.07 -23.09
N ALA A 199 4.69 0.43 -23.56
CA ALA A 199 4.88 0.76 -24.95
C ALA A 199 6.20 0.16 -25.47
N VAL A 200 6.17 -0.36 -26.70
CA VAL A 200 7.33 -0.92 -27.37
C VAL A 200 7.49 -0.22 -28.73
N ILE A 201 8.68 0.33 -28.96
CA ILE A 201 9.05 0.89 -30.26
C ILE A 201 9.92 -0.14 -30.96
N VAL A 202 9.49 -0.57 -32.15
CA VAL A 202 10.23 -1.55 -32.95
C VAL A 202 10.79 -0.84 -34.17
N SER A 203 12.13 -0.89 -34.32
CA SER A 203 12.76 -0.49 -35.58
C SER A 203 12.73 -1.67 -36.56
N LYS A 204 12.37 -1.41 -37.81
CA LYS A 204 12.67 -2.36 -38.88
C LYS A 204 14.16 -2.22 -39.20
N THR A 205 14.94 -3.24 -38.90
CA THR A 205 16.27 -3.35 -39.51
C THR A 205 16.07 -3.56 -41.02
N PRO A 206 16.67 -2.78 -41.89
CA PRO A 206 16.72 -3.12 -43.28
C PRO A 206 17.44 -4.48 -43.41
N GLU A 207 16.80 -5.44 -44.08
CA GLU A 207 17.45 -6.69 -44.51
C GLU A 207 18.62 -6.41 -45.43
#